data_0ab8f0a9fd44a6811d096d31a72bd718
#
_entry.id   0ab8f0a9fd44a6811d096d31a72bd718
#
_cell.length_a   1.000
_cell.length_b   1.000
_cell.length_c   1.000
_cell.angle_alpha   90.00
_cell.angle_beta   90.00
_cell.angle_gamma   90.00
#
_symmetry.space_group_name_H-M   'P 1'
#
loop_
_entity.id
_entity.type
_entity.pdbx_description
1 polymer ?
#
loop_
_entity_poly.entity_id
_entity_poly.type
_entity_poly.pdbx_seq_one_letter_code
_entity_poly.pdbx_strand_id
1 'polypeptide(L)'
;DQIMEMDLDVHHAESAAPGAAVNTLAGSLPAFGIVACVMGVVITMGYLDQPPNVIGSKVGAALVGTFLGIFLSYGIFEPLAKNIDQVNQTEGHFFNALRAGLVAFGNGAAPVTAVEFARRNIPSTERPGSQELEEVVRQIKPR
;
A
#
# COMPACT_ATOMS: atom_id res chain seq x y z
N ASP A 1 -11.23 24.38 -9.20
CA ASP A 1 -11.45 23.21 -8.34
C ASP A 1 -11.49 21.92 -9.16
N GLN A 2 -12.31 21.81 -10.20
CA GLN A 2 -12.42 20.61 -11.07
C GLN A 2 -11.10 20.15 -11.67
N ILE A 3 -10.24 21.07 -12.13
CA ILE A 3 -8.95 20.71 -12.73
C ILE A 3 -8.04 20.04 -11.68
N MET A 4 -7.96 20.61 -10.48
CA MET A 4 -7.16 20.01 -9.39
C MET A 4 -7.72 18.66 -8.93
N GLU A 5 -9.04 18.48 -8.99
CA GLU A 5 -9.68 17.21 -8.67
C GLU A 5 -9.32 16.12 -9.69
N MET A 6 -9.42 16.44 -10.97
CA MET A 6 -9.02 15.53 -12.06
C MET A 6 -7.54 15.16 -11.98
N ASP A 7 -6.68 16.12 -11.66
CA ASP A 7 -5.22 15.90 -11.54
C ASP A 7 -4.90 14.99 -10.35
N LEU A 8 -5.60 15.19 -9.22
CA LEU A 8 -5.50 14.33 -8.05
C LEU A 8 -5.99 12.90 -8.33
N ASP A 9 -7.10 12.74 -9.04
CA ASP A 9 -7.64 11.43 -9.38
C ASP A 9 -6.66 10.65 -10.28
N VAL A 10 -6.06 11.32 -11.27
CA VAL A 10 -5.02 10.71 -12.13
C VAL A 10 -3.80 10.32 -11.29
N HIS A 11 -3.31 11.22 -10.44
CA HIS A 11 -2.16 10.94 -9.58
C HIS A 11 -2.42 9.76 -8.64
N HIS A 12 -3.62 9.70 -8.03
CA HIS A 12 -4.01 8.58 -7.17
C HIS A 12 -4.07 7.26 -7.93
N ALA A 13 -4.61 7.26 -9.16
CA ALA A 13 -4.68 6.07 -9.98
C ALA A 13 -3.28 5.56 -10.38
N GLU A 14 -2.37 6.47 -10.75
CA GLU A 14 -0.99 6.13 -11.11
C GLU A 14 -0.19 5.61 -9.91
N SER A 15 -0.32 6.27 -8.76
CA SER A 15 0.39 5.90 -7.52
C SER A 15 -0.10 4.57 -6.95
N ALA A 16 -1.38 4.21 -7.15
CA ALA A 16 -1.93 2.94 -6.69
C ALA A 16 -1.48 1.72 -7.53
N ALA A 17 -1.05 1.93 -8.78
CA ALA A 17 -0.72 0.84 -9.71
C ALA A 17 0.40 -0.10 -9.20
N PRO A 18 1.52 0.37 -8.62
CA PRO A 18 2.56 -0.50 -8.09
C PRO A 18 2.08 -1.36 -6.91
N GLY A 19 1.32 -0.78 -5.97
CA GLY A 19 0.73 -1.50 -4.83
C GLY A 19 -0.23 -2.60 -5.30
N ALA A 20 -1.10 -2.28 -6.25
CA ALA A 20 -2.03 -3.24 -6.86
C ALA A 20 -1.31 -4.40 -7.56
N ALA A 21 -0.22 -4.13 -8.28
CA ALA A 21 0.59 -5.17 -8.93
C ALA A 21 1.22 -6.13 -7.91
N VAL A 22 1.82 -5.59 -6.84
CA VAL A 22 2.40 -6.41 -5.75
C VAL A 22 1.32 -7.20 -5.02
N ASN A 23 0.16 -6.62 -4.78
CA ASN A 23 -0.97 -7.30 -4.15
C ASN A 23 -1.52 -8.44 -5.01
N THR A 24 -1.60 -8.25 -6.32
CA THR A 24 -1.99 -9.31 -7.27
C THR A 24 -1.00 -10.46 -7.26
N LEU A 25 0.30 -10.17 -7.20
CA LEU A 25 1.33 -11.18 -7.06
C LEU A 25 1.18 -11.93 -5.72
N ALA A 26 1.01 -11.20 -4.61
CA ALA A 26 0.79 -11.80 -3.29
C ALA A 26 -0.41 -12.75 -3.30
N GLY A 27 -1.53 -12.34 -3.87
CA GLY A 27 -2.76 -13.15 -3.94
C GLY A 27 -2.63 -14.41 -4.79
N SER A 28 -1.74 -14.45 -5.78
CA SER A 28 -1.54 -15.61 -6.67
C SER A 28 -0.57 -16.65 -6.11
N LEU A 29 0.38 -16.25 -5.26
CA LEU A 29 1.42 -17.16 -4.73
C LEU A 29 0.87 -18.37 -3.96
N PRO A 30 -0.16 -18.29 -3.10
CA PRO A 30 -0.70 -19.47 -2.43
C PRO A 30 -1.30 -20.47 -3.41
N ALA A 31 -1.96 -20.00 -4.47
CA ALA A 31 -2.52 -20.87 -5.50
C ALA A 31 -1.41 -21.64 -6.25
N PHE A 32 -0.33 -20.97 -6.63
CA PHE A 32 0.83 -21.62 -7.21
C PHE A 32 1.51 -22.62 -6.25
N GLY A 33 1.55 -22.31 -4.96
CA GLY A 33 2.04 -23.23 -3.92
C GLY A 33 1.21 -24.52 -3.86
N ILE A 34 -0.12 -24.41 -3.94
CA ILE A 34 -1.01 -25.57 -3.98
C ILE A 34 -0.79 -26.38 -5.26
N VAL A 35 -0.69 -25.72 -6.42
CA VAL A 35 -0.43 -26.40 -7.69
C VAL A 35 0.91 -27.16 -7.64
N ALA A 36 1.96 -26.54 -7.11
CA ALA A 36 3.25 -27.18 -6.95
C ALA A 36 3.18 -28.43 -6.05
N CYS A 37 2.43 -28.33 -4.95
CA CYS A 37 2.20 -29.46 -4.05
C CYS A 37 1.46 -30.62 -4.73
N VAL A 38 0.37 -30.32 -5.45
CA VAL A 38 -0.38 -31.36 -6.18
C VAL A 38 0.48 -32.05 -7.23
N MET A 39 1.26 -31.28 -8.00
CA MET A 39 2.21 -31.84 -8.96
C MET A 39 3.26 -32.73 -8.27
N GLY A 40 3.77 -32.27 -7.12
CA GLY A 40 4.73 -33.07 -6.33
C GLY A 40 4.14 -34.39 -5.85
N VAL A 41 2.86 -34.40 -5.43
CA VAL A 41 2.14 -35.64 -5.05
C VAL A 41 1.96 -36.53 -6.27
N VAL A 42 1.56 -36.00 -7.43
CA VAL A 42 1.44 -36.79 -8.68
C VAL A 42 2.77 -37.43 -9.05
N ILE A 43 3.87 -36.72 -8.97
CA ILE A 43 5.21 -37.27 -9.20
C ILE A 43 5.53 -38.37 -8.20
N THR A 44 5.14 -38.22 -6.92
CA THR A 44 5.38 -39.20 -5.87
C THR A 44 4.66 -40.54 -6.14
N MET A 45 3.51 -40.49 -6.82
CA MET A 45 2.80 -41.72 -7.22
C MET A 45 3.63 -42.63 -8.12
N GLY A 46 4.58 -42.08 -8.89
CA GLY A 46 5.53 -42.87 -9.69
C GLY A 46 6.62 -43.59 -8.87
N TYR A 47 6.66 -43.39 -7.55
CA TYR A 47 7.65 -43.96 -6.64
C TYR A 47 7.06 -44.94 -5.62
N LEU A 48 5.81 -45.42 -5.82
CA LEU A 48 5.13 -46.29 -4.85
C LEU A 48 5.83 -47.66 -4.63
N ASP A 49 6.62 -48.10 -5.60
CA ASP A 49 7.41 -49.30 -5.48
C ASP A 49 8.73 -49.12 -4.71
N GLN A 50 9.03 -47.88 -4.30
CA GLN A 50 10.27 -47.56 -3.59
C GLN A 50 10.10 -47.71 -2.06
N PRO A 51 11.20 -47.82 -1.31
CA PRO A 51 11.15 -47.86 0.15
C PRO A 51 10.44 -46.61 0.78
N PRO A 52 9.76 -46.79 1.93
CA PRO A 52 8.96 -45.72 2.56
C PRO A 52 9.72 -44.43 2.83
N ASN A 53 11.03 -44.51 3.08
CA ASN A 53 11.86 -43.31 3.28
C ASN A 53 12.00 -42.46 2.00
N VAL A 54 12.01 -43.08 0.83
CA VAL A 54 12.04 -42.36 -0.46
C VAL A 54 10.72 -41.68 -0.72
N ILE A 55 9.61 -42.40 -0.49
CA ILE A 55 8.25 -41.83 -0.62
C ILE A 55 8.07 -40.66 0.35
N GLY A 56 8.45 -40.84 1.61
CA GLY A 56 8.35 -39.76 2.63
C GLY A 56 9.16 -38.53 2.24
N SER A 57 10.36 -38.68 1.71
CA SER A 57 11.18 -37.55 1.23
C SER A 57 10.51 -36.82 0.07
N LYS A 58 9.89 -37.53 -0.89
CA LYS A 58 9.18 -36.92 -2.03
C LYS A 58 7.92 -36.19 -1.59
N VAL A 59 7.12 -36.76 -0.66
CA VAL A 59 5.96 -36.10 -0.09
C VAL A 59 6.39 -34.84 0.68
N GLY A 60 7.43 -34.93 1.49
CA GLY A 60 7.97 -33.75 2.20
C GLY A 60 8.37 -32.63 1.25
N ALA A 61 9.07 -32.98 0.15
CA ALA A 61 9.45 -31.98 -0.86
C ALA A 61 8.22 -31.34 -1.55
N ALA A 62 7.16 -32.12 -1.82
CA ALA A 62 5.91 -31.61 -2.38
C ALA A 62 5.24 -30.56 -1.47
N LEU A 63 5.21 -30.82 -0.17
CA LEU A 63 4.60 -29.93 0.83
C LEU A 63 5.32 -28.59 0.97
N VAL A 64 6.64 -28.54 0.69
CA VAL A 64 7.43 -27.29 0.73
C VAL A 64 6.87 -26.26 -0.25
N GLY A 65 6.32 -26.69 -1.39
CA GLY A 65 5.72 -25.77 -2.37
C GLY A 65 4.58 -24.96 -1.78
N THR A 66 3.66 -25.61 -1.06
CA THR A 66 2.56 -24.91 -0.37
C THR A 66 3.05 -23.99 0.73
N PHE A 67 3.97 -24.46 1.56
CA PHE A 67 4.56 -23.64 2.62
C PHE A 67 5.20 -22.37 2.05
N LEU A 68 6.03 -22.53 1.01
CA LEU A 68 6.74 -21.40 0.41
C LEU A 68 5.78 -20.40 -0.24
N GLY A 69 4.76 -20.89 -0.96
CA GLY A 69 3.73 -20.03 -1.57
C GLY A 69 2.99 -19.17 -0.54
N ILE A 70 2.57 -19.77 0.57
CA ILE A 70 1.88 -19.08 1.67
C ILE A 70 2.84 -18.12 2.38
N PHE A 71 4.07 -18.56 2.68
CA PHE A 71 5.04 -17.73 3.37
C PHE A 71 5.44 -16.49 2.56
N LEU A 72 5.71 -16.64 1.28
CA LEU A 72 6.03 -15.50 0.41
C LEU A 72 4.86 -14.55 0.28
N SER A 73 3.64 -15.07 0.11
CA SER A 73 2.45 -14.25 0.00
C SER A 73 2.25 -13.39 1.24
N TYR A 74 1.95 -14.02 2.37
CA TYR A 74 1.53 -13.31 3.59
C TYR A 74 2.68 -12.78 4.43
N GLY A 75 3.86 -13.39 4.33
CA GLY A 75 5.05 -12.98 5.08
C GLY A 75 5.84 -11.87 4.42
N ILE A 76 5.80 -11.75 3.10
CA ILE A 76 6.65 -10.79 2.37
C ILE A 76 5.83 -9.86 1.49
N PHE A 77 5.11 -10.38 0.49
CA PHE A 77 4.52 -9.54 -0.54
C PHE A 77 3.29 -8.77 -0.07
N GLU A 78 2.44 -9.34 0.77
CA GLU A 78 1.28 -8.61 1.30
C GLU A 78 1.67 -7.45 2.22
N PRO A 79 2.60 -7.61 3.19
CA PRO A 79 3.11 -6.48 3.97
C PRO A 79 3.77 -5.40 3.10
N LEU A 80 4.49 -5.81 2.04
CA LEU A 80 5.11 -4.87 1.11
C LEU A 80 4.05 -4.06 0.34
N ALA A 81 3.01 -4.72 -0.18
CA ALA A 81 1.90 -4.04 -0.85
C ALA A 81 1.22 -3.03 0.08
N LYS A 82 0.92 -3.44 1.32
CA LYS A 82 0.32 -2.55 2.33
C LYS A 82 1.20 -1.34 2.66
N ASN A 83 2.52 -1.53 2.70
CA ASN A 83 3.44 -0.42 2.95
C ASN A 83 3.43 0.59 1.79
N ILE A 84 3.41 0.11 0.54
CA ILE A 84 3.28 0.96 -0.65
C ILE A 84 1.97 1.75 -0.59
N ASP A 85 0.85 1.09 -0.29
CA ASP A 85 -0.46 1.73 -0.19
C ASP A 85 -0.49 2.80 0.92
N GLN A 86 0.17 2.54 2.05
CA GLN A 86 0.25 3.50 3.15
C GLN A 86 1.05 4.75 2.77
N VAL A 87 2.16 4.60 2.06
CA VAL A 87 2.96 5.73 1.55
C VAL A 87 2.11 6.56 0.58
N ASN A 88 1.43 5.91 -0.36
CA ASN A 88 0.56 6.58 -1.33
C ASN A 88 -0.59 7.34 -0.65
N GLN A 89 -1.20 6.77 0.39
CA GLN A 89 -2.23 7.45 1.17
C GLN A 89 -1.70 8.70 1.87
N THR A 90 -0.51 8.63 2.45
CA THR A 90 0.13 9.79 3.11
C THR A 90 0.38 10.91 2.10
N GLU A 91 0.88 10.57 0.91
CA GLU A 91 1.08 11.53 -0.17
C GLU A 91 -0.24 12.15 -0.64
N GLY A 92 -1.30 11.34 -0.76
CA GLY A 92 -2.65 11.81 -1.08
C GLY A 92 -3.21 12.79 -0.05
N HIS A 93 -2.96 12.58 1.23
CA HIS A 93 -3.36 13.52 2.29
C HIS A 93 -2.67 14.88 2.13
N PHE A 94 -1.40 14.90 1.74
CA PHE A 94 -0.67 16.14 1.49
C PHE A 94 -1.30 16.94 0.35
N PHE A 95 -1.58 16.32 -0.79
CA PHE A 95 -2.21 16.99 -1.92
C PHE A 95 -3.63 17.47 -1.62
N ASN A 96 -4.41 16.69 -0.90
CA ASN A 96 -5.75 17.08 -0.45
C ASN A 96 -5.71 18.29 0.50
N ALA A 97 -4.72 18.36 1.39
CA ALA A 97 -4.53 19.52 2.25
C ALA A 97 -4.18 20.77 1.45
N LEU A 98 -3.28 20.68 0.48
CA LEU A 98 -2.95 21.78 -0.44
C LEU A 98 -4.18 22.25 -1.21
N ARG A 99 -4.94 21.33 -1.81
CA ARG A 99 -6.16 21.64 -2.55
C ARG A 99 -7.16 22.40 -1.66
N ALA A 100 -7.40 21.91 -0.43
CA ALA A 100 -8.33 22.54 0.49
C ALA A 100 -7.94 24.00 0.80
N GLY A 101 -6.66 24.26 1.03
CA GLY A 101 -6.14 25.61 1.24
C GLY A 101 -6.30 26.50 0.03
N LEU A 102 -5.91 26.02 -1.15
CA LEU A 102 -5.98 26.77 -2.42
C LEU A 102 -7.42 27.09 -2.80
N VAL A 103 -8.33 26.14 -2.66
CA VAL A 103 -9.77 26.33 -2.95
C VAL A 103 -10.38 27.35 -1.98
N ALA A 104 -10.08 27.25 -0.68
CA ALA A 104 -10.54 28.22 0.30
C ALA A 104 -10.04 29.64 -0.03
N PHE A 105 -8.77 29.78 -0.38
CA PHE A 105 -8.19 31.07 -0.79
C PHE A 105 -8.83 31.61 -2.09
N GLY A 106 -9.01 30.76 -3.10
CA GLY A 106 -9.66 31.12 -4.36
C GLY A 106 -11.12 31.56 -4.19
N ASN A 107 -11.80 31.05 -3.18
CA ASN A 107 -13.15 31.46 -2.80
C ASN A 107 -13.20 32.75 -1.93
N GLY A 108 -12.05 33.40 -1.75
CA GLY A 108 -11.97 34.68 -1.04
C GLY A 108 -11.74 34.59 0.48
N ALA A 109 -11.39 33.41 1.00
CA ALA A 109 -11.01 33.28 2.39
C ALA A 109 -9.70 34.04 2.67
N ALA A 110 -9.60 34.63 3.88
CA ALA A 110 -8.36 35.26 4.31
C ALA A 110 -7.22 34.22 4.35
N PRO A 111 -5.96 34.59 4.03
CA PRO A 111 -4.84 33.64 3.95
C PRO A 111 -4.68 32.74 5.19
N VAL A 112 -4.86 33.31 6.39
CA VAL A 112 -4.78 32.55 7.65
C VAL A 112 -5.90 31.51 7.74
N THR A 113 -7.10 31.85 7.29
CA THR A 113 -8.25 30.94 7.26
C THR A 113 -8.02 29.82 6.22
N ALA A 114 -7.50 30.15 5.06
CA ALA A 114 -7.18 29.16 4.02
C ALA A 114 -6.15 28.12 4.50
N VAL A 115 -5.13 28.57 5.22
CA VAL A 115 -4.13 27.68 5.83
C VAL A 115 -4.77 26.79 6.92
N GLU A 116 -5.73 27.30 7.69
CA GLU A 116 -6.45 26.48 8.67
C GLU A 116 -7.34 25.41 7.99
N PHE A 117 -7.92 25.70 6.82
CA PHE A 117 -8.62 24.70 6.02
C PHE A 117 -7.65 23.59 5.56
N ALA A 118 -6.46 23.96 5.08
CA ALA A 118 -5.41 22.99 4.71
C ALA A 118 -5.03 22.12 5.92
N ARG A 119 -4.73 22.75 7.07
CA ARG A 119 -4.36 22.05 8.29
C ARG A 119 -5.41 21.02 8.72
N ARG A 120 -6.69 21.39 8.66
CA ARG A 120 -7.79 20.49 9.06
C ARG A 120 -7.98 19.28 8.16
N ASN A 121 -7.50 19.33 6.93
CA ASN A 121 -7.46 18.17 6.01
C ASN A 121 -6.31 17.19 6.30
N ILE A 122 -5.34 17.57 7.15
CA ILE A 122 -4.28 16.66 7.58
C ILE A 122 -4.86 15.69 8.64
N PRO A 123 -4.57 14.37 8.55
CA PRO A 123 -4.97 13.39 9.56
C PRO A 123 -4.56 13.82 10.97
N SER A 124 -5.38 13.52 11.96
CA SER A 124 -5.16 13.98 13.35
C SER A 124 -3.83 13.53 13.95
N THR A 125 -3.27 12.42 13.47
CA THR A 125 -1.99 11.87 13.90
C THR A 125 -0.78 12.68 13.43
N GLU A 126 -0.92 13.42 12.33
CA GLU A 126 0.16 14.19 11.68
C GLU A 126 -0.12 15.68 11.66
N ARG A 127 -1.30 16.08 12.13
CA ARG A 127 -1.76 17.48 12.10
C ARG A 127 -0.95 18.35 13.06
N PRO A 128 -0.25 19.39 12.55
CA PRO A 128 0.43 20.35 13.42
C PRO A 128 -0.56 21.09 14.34
N GLY A 129 -0.11 21.45 15.54
CA GLY A 129 -0.88 22.24 16.48
C GLY A 129 -1.23 23.63 15.90
N SER A 130 -2.35 24.22 16.35
CA SER A 130 -2.72 25.58 15.90
C SER A 130 -1.69 26.64 16.32
N GLN A 131 -1.07 26.47 17.48
CA GLN A 131 -0.01 27.37 17.97
C GLN A 131 1.26 27.28 17.11
N GLU A 132 1.66 26.06 16.76
CA GLU A 132 2.81 25.81 15.87
C GLU A 132 2.59 26.46 14.49
N LEU A 133 1.39 26.30 13.93
CA LEU A 133 1.03 26.93 12.68
C LEU A 133 1.08 28.47 12.76
N GLU A 134 0.55 29.07 13.83
CA GLU A 134 0.59 30.53 14.02
C GLU A 134 2.03 31.06 14.12
N GLU A 135 2.93 30.32 14.77
CA GLU A 135 4.34 30.70 14.85
C GLU A 135 5.00 30.70 13.47
N VAL A 136 4.77 29.66 12.67
CA VAL A 136 5.29 29.57 11.29
C VAL A 136 4.72 30.69 10.41
N VAL A 137 3.42 30.95 10.48
CA VAL A 137 2.77 32.03 9.71
C VAL A 137 3.32 33.40 10.08
N ARG A 138 3.60 33.64 11.38
CA ARG A 138 4.23 34.89 11.84
C ARG A 138 5.65 35.11 11.30
N GLN A 139 6.42 34.02 11.17
CA GLN A 139 7.78 34.08 10.61
C GLN A 139 7.79 34.41 9.11
N ILE A 140 6.77 33.94 8.37
CA ILE A 140 6.66 34.16 6.92
C ILE A 140 6.12 35.54 6.57
N LYS A 141 5.38 36.18 7.49
CA LYS A 141 4.78 37.52 7.24
C LYS A 141 5.90 38.57 7.25
N PRO A 142 6.27 39.17 6.10
CA PRO A 142 7.24 40.27 6.09
C PRO A 142 6.69 41.45 6.91
N ARG A 143 7.55 42.08 7.68
CA ARG A 143 7.26 43.32 8.42
C ARG A 143 6.92 44.46 7.48
#